data_9ef3101c258767d763c018e239f0d8db
#
_entry.id   9ef3101c258767d763c018e239f0d8db
#
_cell.length_a   1.000
_cell.length_b   1.000
_cell.length_c   1.000
_cell.angle_alpha   90.00
_cell.angle_beta   90.00
_cell.angle_gamma   90.00
#
_symmetry.space_group_name_H-M   'P 1'
#
loop_
_entity.id
_entity.type
_entity.pdbx_description
1 polymer ?
#
loop_
_entity_poly.entity_id
_entity_poly.type
_entity_poly.pdbx_seq_one_letter_code
_entity_poly.pdbx_strand_id
1 'polypeptide(L)'
;MTSSTPLRILVIGAHPDDCEIKAGGVTALYRAAGHHVKFVSVTNGEAGHQFRQPAELAALRRTETEAVAKLMGIEYEVLNNRDGRLQPTLEARFELIGLIRRYQPDLILTHRPNDYHPDHRATSMLVCDAAYMVIVPHIVPEVPALRVNPVIAYLSDHFQRPVPFAPTVVVDVEPVFETIIDQLVCHRCQFFEWMPWTMCQEHTFPIEPAAQREAIREVYRQFNGPLADRYRDLVIATYGEERGRKIRYIEAFEPCEYGSPLNDANKQTLFPMLP
;
A
#
# COMPACT_ATOMS: atom_id res chain seq x y z
N MET A 1 -27.78 -15.23 -1.41
CA MET A 1 -26.60 -14.35 -1.24
C MET A 1 -26.29 -14.30 0.23
N THR A 2 -25.31 -15.06 0.70
CA THR A 2 -24.87 -15.03 2.09
C THR A 2 -24.16 -13.70 2.31
N SER A 3 -24.75 -12.82 3.11
CA SER A 3 -24.12 -11.58 3.55
C SER A 3 -22.90 -11.94 4.41
N SER A 4 -21.74 -12.08 3.76
CA SER A 4 -20.47 -12.11 4.50
C SER A 4 -20.24 -10.71 5.08
N THR A 5 -19.83 -10.65 6.34
CA THR A 5 -19.46 -9.38 6.98
C THR A 5 -18.40 -8.68 6.12
N PRO A 6 -18.55 -7.38 5.82
CA PRO A 6 -17.52 -6.65 5.07
C PRO A 6 -16.14 -6.75 5.73
N LEU A 7 -15.13 -7.08 4.95
CA LEU A 7 -13.75 -7.10 5.42
C LEU A 7 -13.27 -5.66 5.73
N ARG A 8 -12.31 -5.59 6.64
CA ARG A 8 -11.59 -4.36 7.00
C ARG A 8 -10.12 -4.51 6.61
N ILE A 9 -9.72 -3.79 5.57
CA ILE A 9 -8.38 -3.84 5.02
C ILE A 9 -7.61 -2.61 5.46
N LEU A 10 -6.42 -2.78 6.02
CA LEU A 10 -5.53 -1.71 6.44
C LEU A 10 -4.26 -1.75 5.60
N VAL A 11 -4.00 -0.71 4.83
CA VAL A 11 -2.76 -0.58 4.05
C VAL A 11 -1.88 0.45 4.76
N ILE A 12 -0.68 0.05 5.16
CA ILE A 12 0.26 0.89 5.90
C ILE A 12 1.50 1.12 5.04
N GLY A 13 1.60 2.31 4.45
CA GLY A 13 2.76 2.81 3.74
C GLY A 13 3.63 3.70 4.63
N ALA A 14 4.85 3.96 4.23
CA ALA A 14 5.74 4.89 4.91
C ALA A 14 5.42 6.36 4.55
N HIS A 15 5.11 6.62 3.28
CA HIS A 15 4.87 7.97 2.76
C HIS A 15 3.48 8.10 2.16
N PRO A 16 2.95 9.35 2.07
CA PRO A 16 1.73 9.62 1.30
C PRO A 16 1.98 9.32 -0.19
N ASP A 17 1.44 8.24 -0.74
CA ASP A 17 1.51 7.68 -2.10
C ASP A 17 1.88 6.18 -2.16
N ASP A 18 2.58 5.64 -1.16
CA ASP A 18 3.00 4.24 -1.15
C ASP A 18 1.81 3.27 -1.28
N CYS A 19 0.72 3.57 -0.58
CA CYS A 19 -0.49 2.74 -0.58
C CYS A 19 -1.10 2.65 -1.97
N GLU A 20 -1.19 3.78 -2.67
CA GLU A 20 -1.74 3.89 -4.02
C GLU A 20 -0.88 3.17 -5.06
N ILE A 21 0.45 3.34 -4.96
CA ILE A 21 1.41 2.72 -5.89
C ILE A 21 1.35 1.20 -5.79
N LYS A 22 1.15 0.64 -4.58
CA LYS A 22 1.36 -0.78 -4.28
C LYS A 22 0.08 -1.58 -4.06
N ALA A 23 -1.02 -0.93 -3.69
CA ALA A 23 -2.29 -1.55 -3.34
C ALA A 23 -3.51 -0.75 -3.83
N GLY A 24 -3.32 0.23 -4.72
CA GLY A 24 -4.40 1.06 -5.26
C GLY A 24 -5.43 0.26 -6.05
N GLY A 25 -4.97 -0.76 -6.78
CA GLY A 25 -5.82 -1.64 -7.57
C GLY A 25 -6.66 -2.57 -6.69
N VAL A 26 -6.06 -3.29 -5.75
CA VAL A 26 -6.84 -4.16 -4.84
C VAL A 26 -7.78 -3.33 -3.97
N THR A 27 -7.39 -2.09 -3.59
CA THR A 27 -8.27 -1.18 -2.88
C THR A 27 -9.51 -0.85 -3.68
N ALA A 28 -9.38 -0.54 -4.96
CA ALA A 28 -10.52 -0.30 -5.86
C ALA A 28 -11.43 -1.53 -5.93
N LEU A 29 -10.86 -2.73 -6.04
CA LEU A 29 -11.63 -3.98 -6.07
C LEU A 29 -12.33 -4.26 -4.74
N TYR A 30 -11.66 -4.07 -3.59
CA TYR A 30 -12.30 -4.20 -2.27
C TYR A 30 -13.46 -3.22 -2.09
N ARG A 31 -13.27 -1.96 -2.49
CA ARG A 31 -14.33 -0.94 -2.39
C ARG A 31 -15.53 -1.28 -3.29
N ALA A 32 -15.28 -1.72 -4.52
CA ALA A 32 -16.33 -2.17 -5.43
C ALA A 32 -17.13 -3.36 -4.86
N ALA A 33 -16.48 -4.23 -4.09
CA ALA A 33 -17.12 -5.35 -3.39
C ALA A 33 -17.79 -4.97 -2.06
N GLY A 34 -17.74 -3.69 -1.63
CA GLY A 34 -18.40 -3.21 -0.41
C GLY A 34 -17.58 -3.40 0.87
N HIS A 35 -16.30 -3.71 0.77
CA HIS A 35 -15.40 -3.83 1.92
C HIS A 35 -14.88 -2.46 2.39
N HIS A 36 -14.39 -2.38 3.62
CA HIS A 36 -13.81 -1.18 4.20
C HIS A 36 -12.30 -1.18 4.00
N VAL A 37 -11.76 -0.06 3.55
CA VAL A 37 -10.31 0.13 3.38
C VAL A 37 -9.88 1.40 4.10
N LYS A 38 -8.74 1.33 4.79
CA LYS A 38 -8.04 2.48 5.35
C LYS A 38 -6.60 2.47 4.87
N PHE A 39 -6.15 3.62 4.37
CA PHE A 39 -4.74 3.89 4.12
C PHE A 39 -4.12 4.62 5.31
N VAL A 40 -2.88 4.29 5.60
CA VAL A 40 -2.07 4.98 6.61
C VAL A 40 -0.71 5.28 6.01
N SER A 41 -0.31 6.53 6.08
CA SER A 41 1.08 6.94 5.89
C SER A 41 1.72 7.14 7.26
N VAL A 42 2.80 6.41 7.56
CA VAL A 42 3.46 6.49 8.87
C VAL A 42 4.24 7.80 9.01
N THR A 43 4.72 8.38 7.91
CA THR A 43 5.36 9.69 7.91
C THR A 43 4.49 10.76 7.24
N ASN A 44 4.83 12.02 7.48
CA ASN A 44 4.07 13.15 6.95
C ASN A 44 4.50 13.60 5.54
N GLY A 45 5.54 12.96 4.93
CA GLY A 45 6.03 13.25 3.59
C GLY A 45 6.70 14.61 3.43
N GLU A 46 7.22 15.22 4.51
CA GLU A 46 7.75 16.59 4.51
C GLU A 46 9.08 16.79 3.79
N ALA A 47 9.79 15.72 3.41
CA ALA A 47 11.15 15.82 2.87
C ALA A 47 11.26 15.60 1.36
N GLY A 48 10.30 14.94 0.74
CA GLY A 48 10.36 14.55 -0.68
C GLY A 48 9.98 15.66 -1.64
N HIS A 49 10.74 16.78 -1.69
CA HIS A 49 10.58 17.84 -2.69
C HIS A 49 11.82 18.76 -2.77
N GLN A 50 12.12 19.22 -3.99
CA GLN A 50 13.33 20.01 -4.29
C GLN A 50 13.27 21.48 -3.83
N PHE A 51 12.07 22.06 -3.67
CA PHE A 51 11.93 23.50 -3.39
C PHE A 51 11.02 23.83 -2.20
N ARG A 52 9.99 23.02 -1.94
CA ARG A 52 9.00 23.31 -0.89
C ARG A 52 9.59 23.15 0.49
N GLN A 53 9.20 24.03 1.40
CA GLN A 53 9.59 23.89 2.79
C GLN A 53 8.84 22.74 3.46
N PRO A 54 9.45 22.04 4.44
CA PRO A 54 8.88 20.84 5.05
C PRO A 54 7.44 21.00 5.54
N ALA A 55 7.12 22.07 6.27
CA ALA A 55 5.76 22.27 6.78
C ALA A 55 4.73 22.53 5.67
N GLU A 56 5.11 23.26 4.63
CA GLU A 56 4.27 23.48 3.45
C GLU A 56 4.02 22.17 2.71
N LEU A 57 5.08 21.39 2.48
CA LEU A 57 4.98 20.11 1.79
C LEU A 57 4.09 19.12 2.56
N ALA A 58 4.28 18.98 3.87
CA ALA A 58 3.44 18.12 4.70
C ALA A 58 1.95 18.49 4.62
N ALA A 59 1.64 19.80 4.64
CA ALA A 59 0.27 20.26 4.49
C ALA A 59 -0.31 19.94 3.11
N LEU A 60 0.48 20.13 2.04
CA LEU A 60 0.07 19.82 0.67
C LEU A 60 -0.18 18.32 0.50
N ARG A 61 0.76 17.46 0.94
CA ARG A 61 0.61 16.01 0.85
C ARG A 61 -0.60 15.49 1.61
N ARG A 62 -0.94 16.12 2.74
CA ARG A 62 -2.17 15.82 3.48
C ARG A 62 -3.42 16.13 2.64
N THR A 63 -3.45 17.28 1.95
CA THR A 63 -4.55 17.62 1.03
C THR A 63 -4.66 16.64 -0.14
N GLU A 64 -3.52 16.16 -0.66
CA GLU A 64 -3.48 15.17 -1.74
C GLU A 64 -4.03 13.81 -1.27
N THR A 65 -3.68 13.37 -0.05
CA THR A 65 -4.25 12.14 0.53
C THR A 65 -5.76 12.27 0.82
N GLU A 66 -6.24 13.45 1.21
CA GLU A 66 -7.67 13.73 1.35
C GLU A 66 -8.42 13.62 0.00
N ALA A 67 -7.77 14.05 -1.08
CA ALA A 67 -8.33 13.89 -2.43
C ALA A 67 -8.45 12.40 -2.81
N VAL A 68 -7.44 11.57 -2.52
CA VAL A 68 -7.51 10.10 -2.70
C VAL A 68 -8.61 9.49 -1.84
N ALA A 69 -8.69 9.86 -0.57
CA ALA A 69 -9.72 9.36 0.35
C ALA A 69 -11.13 9.62 -0.19
N LYS A 70 -11.36 10.84 -0.69
CA LYS A 70 -12.63 11.22 -1.32
C LYS A 70 -12.91 10.46 -2.61
N LEU A 71 -11.90 10.35 -3.49
CA LEU A 71 -12.00 9.63 -4.76
C LEU A 71 -12.41 8.17 -4.55
N MET A 72 -11.75 7.51 -3.60
CA MET A 72 -11.91 6.08 -3.35
C MET A 72 -13.00 5.73 -2.35
N GLY A 73 -13.53 6.71 -1.62
CA GLY A 73 -14.48 6.47 -0.53
C GLY A 73 -13.86 5.68 0.62
N ILE A 74 -12.60 5.94 0.97
CA ILE A 74 -11.84 5.25 2.02
C ILE A 74 -11.48 6.22 3.15
N GLU A 75 -10.99 5.67 4.27
CA GLU A 75 -10.28 6.45 5.27
C GLU A 75 -8.80 6.60 4.85
N TYR A 76 -8.21 7.77 5.09
CA TYR A 76 -6.77 7.98 4.94
C TYR A 76 -6.24 8.75 6.15
N GLU A 77 -5.26 8.19 6.85
CA GLU A 77 -4.62 8.82 8.00
C GLU A 77 -3.13 9.02 7.73
N VAL A 78 -2.66 10.25 7.92
CA VAL A 78 -1.23 10.60 7.82
C VAL A 78 -0.73 10.91 9.23
N LEU A 79 0.18 10.07 9.74
CA LEU A 79 0.80 10.26 11.04
C LEU A 79 1.84 11.39 11.00
N ASN A 80 2.26 11.86 12.17
CA ASN A 80 3.15 13.03 12.27
C ASN A 80 4.65 12.69 12.36
N ASN A 81 5.03 11.43 12.11
CA ASN A 81 6.44 11.09 12.08
C ASN A 81 7.12 11.80 10.91
N ARG A 82 8.33 12.28 11.13
CA ARG A 82 9.07 13.04 10.13
C ARG A 82 9.59 12.16 9.01
N ASP A 83 9.36 12.55 7.78
CA ASP A 83 9.84 11.89 6.57
C ASP A 83 11.38 11.87 6.52
N GLY A 84 11.95 10.72 6.11
CA GLY A 84 13.38 10.46 6.07
C GLY A 84 14.02 10.23 7.45
N ARG A 85 13.22 10.22 8.53
CA ARG A 85 13.71 10.14 9.91
C ARG A 85 12.96 9.11 10.76
N LEU A 86 12.12 8.30 10.16
CA LEU A 86 11.36 7.29 10.88
C LEU A 86 12.31 6.25 11.50
N GLN A 87 12.12 6.02 12.78
CA GLN A 87 12.79 4.95 13.52
C GLN A 87 11.76 4.07 14.20
N PRO A 88 11.99 2.76 14.33
CA PRO A 88 11.09 1.85 15.01
C PRO A 88 11.22 2.01 16.54
N THR A 89 10.85 3.19 17.04
CA THR A 89 10.85 3.49 18.47
C THR A 89 9.67 2.85 19.19
N LEU A 90 9.73 2.81 20.52
CA LEU A 90 8.64 2.29 21.35
C LEU A 90 7.37 3.13 21.19
N GLU A 91 7.52 4.46 21.11
CA GLU A 91 6.43 5.41 20.92
C GLU A 91 5.70 5.18 19.60
N ALA A 92 6.45 5.09 18.49
CA ALA A 92 5.90 4.80 17.16
C ALA A 92 5.23 3.43 17.11
N ARG A 93 5.78 2.42 17.80
CA ARG A 93 5.15 1.10 17.93
C ARG A 93 3.83 1.18 18.67
N PHE A 94 3.77 1.89 19.79
CA PHE A 94 2.53 2.05 20.56
C PHE A 94 1.46 2.83 19.78
N GLU A 95 1.84 3.85 19.02
CA GLU A 95 0.96 4.57 18.12
C GLU A 95 0.31 3.61 17.11
N LEU A 96 1.12 2.77 16.43
CA LEU A 96 0.62 1.78 15.47
C LEU A 96 -0.23 0.68 16.12
N ILE A 97 0.15 0.17 17.29
CA ILE A 97 -0.67 -0.80 18.03
C ILE A 97 -2.06 -0.20 18.33
N GLY A 98 -2.10 1.04 18.82
CA GLY A 98 -3.36 1.74 19.07
C GLY A 98 -4.20 1.93 17.81
N LEU A 99 -3.57 2.31 16.69
CA LEU A 99 -4.22 2.48 15.40
C LEU A 99 -4.81 1.16 14.89
N ILE A 100 -4.02 0.09 14.88
CA ILE A 100 -4.46 -1.26 14.44
C ILE A 100 -5.64 -1.75 15.29
N ARG A 101 -5.56 -1.57 16.62
CA ARG A 101 -6.66 -1.96 17.52
C ARG A 101 -7.94 -1.17 17.30
N ARG A 102 -7.85 0.14 17.08
CA ARG A 102 -9.03 0.97 16.76
C ARG A 102 -9.67 0.58 15.45
N TYR A 103 -8.86 0.31 14.44
CA TYR A 103 -9.37 -0.07 13.12
C TYR A 103 -9.86 -1.52 13.05
N GLN A 104 -9.27 -2.46 13.80
CA GLN A 104 -9.64 -3.89 13.82
C GLN A 104 -9.58 -4.54 12.42
N PRO A 105 -8.43 -4.55 11.74
CA PRO A 105 -8.32 -5.09 10.39
C PRO A 105 -8.38 -6.62 10.37
N ASP A 106 -8.93 -7.18 9.29
CA ASP A 106 -8.80 -8.59 8.93
C ASP A 106 -7.47 -8.86 8.23
N LEU A 107 -7.04 -7.89 7.40
CA LEU A 107 -5.81 -7.93 6.61
C LEU A 107 -5.06 -6.61 6.73
N ILE A 108 -3.76 -6.70 6.97
CA ILE A 108 -2.81 -5.58 6.88
C ILE A 108 -1.89 -5.81 5.67
N LEU A 109 -1.76 -4.81 4.81
CA LEU A 109 -0.78 -4.76 3.72
C LEU A 109 0.28 -3.73 4.08
N THR A 110 1.58 -4.08 3.97
CA THR A 110 2.67 -3.16 4.33
C THR A 110 3.96 -3.48 3.58
N HIS A 111 4.97 -2.62 3.73
CA HIS A 111 6.30 -2.84 3.16
C HIS A 111 6.97 -4.11 3.70
N ARG A 112 7.93 -4.63 2.93
CA ARG A 112 8.87 -5.66 3.39
C ARG A 112 9.95 -5.04 4.28
N PRO A 113 10.57 -5.84 5.18
CA PRO A 113 11.74 -5.40 5.95
C PRO A 113 12.98 -5.20 5.08
N ASN A 114 12.92 -5.57 3.82
CA ASN A 114 13.98 -5.54 2.83
C ASN A 114 13.62 -4.56 1.70
N ASP A 115 13.97 -3.29 1.87
CA ASP A 115 13.62 -2.20 0.96
C ASP A 115 14.76 -1.18 0.89
N TYR A 116 14.82 -0.36 -0.19
CA TYR A 116 15.82 0.69 -0.36
C TYR A 116 15.63 1.85 0.63
N HIS A 117 14.38 2.20 0.93
CA HIS A 117 14.09 3.37 1.75
C HIS A 117 14.14 3.01 3.26
N PRO A 118 14.85 3.78 4.09
CA PRO A 118 14.91 3.52 5.53
C PRO A 118 13.53 3.54 6.19
N ASP A 119 12.66 4.49 5.80
CA ASP A 119 11.32 4.61 6.38
C ASP A 119 10.41 3.44 5.98
N HIS A 120 10.56 2.85 4.77
CA HIS A 120 9.86 1.62 4.39
C HIS A 120 10.23 0.47 5.31
N ARG A 121 11.55 0.29 5.55
CA ARG A 121 12.03 -0.75 6.47
C ARG A 121 11.56 -0.51 7.89
N ALA A 122 11.60 0.75 8.38
CA ALA A 122 11.12 1.11 9.72
C ALA A 122 9.61 0.87 9.85
N THR A 123 8.81 1.22 8.84
CA THR A 123 7.36 0.93 8.79
C THR A 123 7.10 -0.56 8.87
N SER A 124 7.81 -1.35 8.06
CA SER A 124 7.69 -2.81 8.10
C SER A 124 8.02 -3.38 9.48
N MET A 125 9.13 -2.94 10.09
CA MET A 125 9.51 -3.36 11.44
C MET A 125 8.45 -3.00 12.47
N LEU A 126 7.92 -1.79 12.44
CA LEU A 126 6.87 -1.34 13.35
C LEU A 126 5.60 -2.18 13.25
N VAL A 127 5.16 -2.52 12.02
CA VAL A 127 3.99 -3.38 11.78
C VAL A 127 4.27 -4.82 12.26
N CYS A 128 5.43 -5.37 11.93
CA CYS A 128 5.84 -6.71 12.38
C CYS A 128 5.94 -6.81 13.90
N ASP A 129 6.53 -5.80 14.54
CA ASP A 129 6.63 -5.73 16.00
C ASP A 129 5.27 -5.54 16.69
N ALA A 130 4.31 -4.90 16.02
CA ALA A 130 2.95 -4.75 16.52
C ALA A 130 2.14 -6.05 16.43
N ALA A 131 2.48 -6.97 15.53
CA ALA A 131 1.69 -8.15 15.18
C ALA A 131 1.20 -8.95 16.39
N TYR A 132 2.11 -9.38 17.28
CA TYR A 132 1.72 -10.08 18.52
C TYR A 132 1.17 -9.11 19.57
N MET A 133 1.73 -7.90 19.66
CA MET A 133 1.39 -6.95 20.72
C MET A 133 -0.05 -6.44 20.67
N VAL A 134 -0.67 -6.45 19.50
CA VAL A 134 -2.09 -6.03 19.35
C VAL A 134 -3.07 -6.89 20.13
N ILE A 135 -2.71 -8.13 20.51
CA ILE A 135 -3.56 -9.01 21.33
C ILE A 135 -3.16 -9.03 22.82
N VAL A 136 -2.12 -8.29 23.22
CA VAL A 136 -1.61 -8.26 24.62
C VAL A 136 -2.30 -7.13 25.41
N PRO A 137 -3.21 -7.43 26.37
CA PRO A 137 -4.07 -6.40 26.98
C PRO A 137 -3.32 -5.29 27.74
N HIS A 138 -2.16 -5.60 28.33
CA HIS A 138 -1.39 -4.64 29.13
C HIS A 138 -0.45 -3.74 28.29
N ILE A 139 -0.37 -3.96 26.98
CA ILE A 139 0.31 -3.06 26.05
C ILE A 139 -0.76 -2.11 25.49
N VAL A 140 -0.53 -0.79 25.54
CA VAL A 140 -1.49 0.25 25.11
C VAL A 140 -2.89 -0.02 25.72
N PRO A 141 -3.02 -0.07 27.07
CA PRO A 141 -4.24 -0.54 27.75
C PRO A 141 -5.44 0.37 27.57
N GLU A 142 -5.23 1.60 27.09
CA GLU A 142 -6.27 2.59 26.76
C GLU A 142 -7.08 2.22 25.51
N VAL A 143 -6.59 1.30 24.68
CA VAL A 143 -7.32 0.76 23.52
C VAL A 143 -7.49 -0.76 23.68
N PRO A 144 -8.73 -1.27 23.66
CA PRO A 144 -8.99 -2.70 23.87
C PRO A 144 -8.16 -3.59 22.94
N ALA A 145 -7.53 -4.63 23.49
CA ALA A 145 -6.75 -5.59 22.73
C ALA A 145 -7.62 -6.36 21.73
N LEU A 146 -7.06 -6.70 20.58
CA LEU A 146 -7.71 -7.59 19.62
C LEU A 146 -7.82 -9.00 20.21
N ARG A 147 -8.81 -9.77 19.76
CA ARG A 147 -8.96 -11.18 20.15
C ARG A 147 -8.19 -12.13 19.24
N VAL A 148 -7.92 -11.67 18.01
CA VAL A 148 -7.21 -12.43 16.97
C VAL A 148 -6.23 -11.47 16.30
N ASN A 149 -5.03 -11.94 15.98
CA ASN A 149 -4.11 -11.18 15.15
C ASN A 149 -4.67 -11.04 13.74
N PRO A 150 -4.56 -9.87 13.11
CA PRO A 150 -4.83 -9.75 11.68
C PRO A 150 -3.84 -10.59 10.86
N VAL A 151 -4.24 -10.94 9.64
CA VAL A 151 -3.29 -11.44 8.64
C VAL A 151 -2.45 -10.26 8.15
N ILE A 152 -1.15 -10.47 7.98
CA ILE A 152 -0.23 -9.47 7.43
C ILE A 152 0.35 -10.02 6.13
N ALA A 153 0.37 -9.18 5.08
CA ALA A 153 1.04 -9.49 3.84
C ALA A 153 1.89 -8.29 3.38
N TYR A 154 3.00 -8.62 2.75
CA TYR A 154 3.91 -7.62 2.22
C TYR A 154 3.54 -7.19 0.81
N LEU A 155 3.67 -5.91 0.55
CA LEU A 155 3.57 -5.27 -0.76
C LEU A 155 4.74 -5.67 -1.65
N SER A 156 4.50 -5.69 -2.96
CA SER A 156 5.52 -6.09 -3.95
C SER A 156 6.69 -5.12 -4.01
N ASP A 157 7.89 -5.68 -4.20
CA ASP A 157 9.11 -4.96 -4.54
C ASP A 157 9.93 -5.72 -5.60
N HIS A 158 11.13 -5.22 -5.91
CA HIS A 158 12.03 -5.84 -6.88
C HIS A 158 13.38 -6.28 -6.26
N PHE A 159 13.53 -6.14 -4.93
CA PHE A 159 14.77 -6.47 -4.25
C PHE A 159 14.97 -8.00 -4.17
N GLN A 160 16.21 -8.42 -4.43
CA GLN A 160 16.59 -9.84 -4.49
C GLN A 160 17.39 -10.27 -3.26
N ARG A 161 17.93 -9.33 -2.48
CA ARG A 161 18.80 -9.63 -1.34
C ARG A 161 18.33 -8.89 -0.09
N PRO A 162 18.44 -9.53 1.10
CA PRO A 162 18.96 -10.87 1.37
C PRO A 162 18.04 -11.98 0.87
N VAL A 163 16.73 -11.74 0.71
CA VAL A 163 15.72 -12.70 0.24
C VAL A 163 14.86 -12.05 -0.83
N PRO A 164 14.63 -12.68 -1.98
CA PRO A 164 13.75 -12.16 -3.02
C PRO A 164 12.28 -12.14 -2.55
N PHE A 165 11.47 -11.25 -3.15
CA PHE A 165 10.02 -11.24 -2.94
C PHE A 165 9.39 -12.52 -3.49
N ALA A 166 8.64 -13.24 -2.65
CA ALA A 166 8.03 -14.53 -2.95
C ALA A 166 6.51 -14.52 -2.73
N PRO A 167 5.73 -13.91 -3.65
CA PRO A 167 4.29 -13.79 -3.47
C PRO A 167 3.57 -15.14 -3.57
N THR A 168 2.50 -15.27 -2.78
CA THR A 168 1.54 -16.38 -2.91
C THR A 168 0.17 -15.90 -3.40
N VAL A 169 -0.03 -14.59 -3.45
CA VAL A 169 -1.25 -13.95 -3.97
C VAL A 169 -0.88 -13.02 -5.10
N VAL A 170 -1.58 -13.14 -6.22
CA VAL A 170 -1.52 -12.20 -7.35
C VAL A 170 -2.93 -11.81 -7.74
N VAL A 171 -3.17 -10.51 -7.85
CA VAL A 171 -4.48 -9.95 -8.18
C VAL A 171 -4.41 -9.21 -9.51
N ASP A 172 -5.27 -9.59 -10.45
CA ASP A 172 -5.45 -8.90 -11.73
C ASP A 172 -6.09 -7.52 -11.48
N VAL A 173 -5.34 -6.46 -11.73
CA VAL A 173 -5.79 -5.07 -11.56
C VAL A 173 -6.04 -4.34 -12.87
N GLU A 174 -5.98 -5.02 -14.02
CA GLU A 174 -6.32 -4.40 -15.30
C GLU A 174 -7.74 -3.80 -15.33
N PRO A 175 -8.77 -4.44 -14.74
CA PRO A 175 -10.12 -3.87 -14.73
C PRO A 175 -10.24 -2.51 -14.03
N VAL A 176 -9.30 -2.19 -13.14
CA VAL A 176 -9.29 -0.96 -12.35
C VAL A 176 -8.06 -0.07 -12.62
N PHE A 177 -7.37 -0.33 -13.74
CA PHE A 177 -6.15 0.39 -14.11
C PHE A 177 -6.33 1.91 -14.12
N GLU A 178 -7.41 2.42 -14.72
CA GLU A 178 -7.68 3.86 -14.75
C GLU A 178 -7.94 4.45 -13.36
N THR A 179 -8.56 3.67 -12.47
CA THR A 179 -8.77 4.10 -11.08
C THR A 179 -7.44 4.22 -10.33
N ILE A 180 -6.46 3.35 -10.61
CA ILE A 180 -5.11 3.49 -10.05
C ILE A 180 -4.48 4.80 -10.55
N ILE A 181 -4.56 5.08 -11.84
CA ILE A 181 -4.03 6.33 -12.40
C ILE A 181 -4.70 7.56 -11.78
N ASP A 182 -6.02 7.52 -11.54
CA ASP A 182 -6.73 8.62 -10.87
C ASP A 182 -6.22 8.87 -9.45
N GLN A 183 -5.91 7.82 -8.70
CA GLN A 183 -5.29 7.93 -7.37
C GLN A 183 -3.91 8.59 -7.46
N LEU A 184 -3.04 8.14 -8.37
CA LEU A 184 -1.69 8.69 -8.54
C LEU A 184 -1.72 10.16 -8.97
N VAL A 185 -2.66 10.55 -9.83
CA VAL A 185 -2.85 11.95 -10.26
C VAL A 185 -3.24 12.87 -9.10
N CYS A 186 -3.81 12.37 -8.02
CA CYS A 186 -4.08 13.16 -6.81
C CYS A 186 -2.79 13.65 -6.14
N HIS A 187 -1.70 12.88 -6.19
CA HIS A 187 -0.40 13.22 -5.60
C HIS A 187 0.45 14.10 -6.51
N ARG A 188 -0.02 15.33 -6.74
CA ARG A 188 0.58 16.24 -7.71
C ARG A 188 2.03 16.60 -7.40
N CYS A 189 2.31 16.96 -6.13
CA CYS A 189 3.66 17.34 -5.74
C CYS A 189 4.66 16.18 -5.91
N GLN A 190 4.21 14.95 -5.81
CA GLN A 190 5.03 13.76 -5.99
C GLN A 190 5.23 13.43 -7.47
N PHE A 191 4.14 13.24 -8.23
CA PHE A 191 4.20 12.70 -9.58
C PHE A 191 4.47 13.75 -10.67
N PHE A 192 4.15 15.04 -10.41
CA PHE A 192 4.33 16.10 -11.41
C PHE A 192 5.48 17.07 -11.09
N GLU A 193 5.98 17.05 -9.84
CA GLU A 193 7.05 17.97 -9.41
C GLU A 193 8.31 17.19 -8.98
N TRP A 194 8.20 16.35 -7.95
CA TRP A 194 9.34 15.64 -7.36
C TRP A 194 9.91 14.54 -8.24
N MET A 195 9.06 13.62 -8.74
CA MET A 195 9.50 12.48 -9.55
C MET A 195 10.18 12.93 -10.85
N PRO A 196 9.61 13.86 -11.65
CA PRO A 196 10.29 14.38 -12.83
C PRO A 196 11.66 15.01 -12.49
N TRP A 197 11.76 15.70 -11.36
CA TRP A 197 13.04 16.29 -10.93
C TRP A 197 14.07 15.20 -10.57
N THR A 198 13.69 14.16 -9.82
CA THR A 198 14.59 13.06 -9.48
C THR A 198 15.07 12.26 -10.69
N MET A 199 14.28 12.24 -11.75
CA MET A 199 14.60 11.60 -13.04
C MET A 199 15.33 12.53 -14.02
N CYS A 200 15.64 13.78 -13.63
CA CYS A 200 16.22 14.83 -14.50
C CYS A 200 15.33 15.09 -15.75
N GLN A 201 14.03 15.04 -15.59
CA GLN A 201 13.02 15.22 -16.65
C GLN A 201 12.12 16.43 -16.43
N GLU A 202 12.40 17.29 -15.45
CA GLU A 202 11.57 18.44 -15.07
C GLU A 202 11.30 19.42 -16.21
N HIS A 203 12.21 19.51 -17.18
CA HIS A 203 12.07 20.40 -18.35
C HIS A 203 11.30 19.76 -19.51
N THR A 204 11.12 18.45 -19.50
CA THR A 204 10.43 17.68 -20.55
C THR A 204 9.11 17.10 -20.10
N PHE A 205 8.81 17.18 -18.80
CA PHE A 205 7.55 16.67 -18.26
C PHE A 205 6.38 17.53 -18.78
N PRO A 206 5.27 16.92 -19.24
CA PRO A 206 4.19 17.67 -19.86
C PRO A 206 3.50 18.61 -18.87
N ILE A 207 3.03 19.77 -19.39
CA ILE A 207 2.27 20.76 -18.62
C ILE A 207 0.75 20.53 -18.77
N GLU A 208 0.32 20.10 -19.95
CA GLU A 208 -1.08 19.88 -20.26
C GLU A 208 -1.67 18.71 -19.46
N PRO A 209 -2.83 18.85 -18.78
CA PRO A 209 -3.39 17.83 -17.90
C PRO A 209 -3.57 16.45 -18.53
N ALA A 210 -4.02 16.39 -19.79
CA ALA A 210 -4.19 15.12 -20.49
C ALA A 210 -2.86 14.43 -20.78
N ALA A 211 -1.82 15.19 -21.14
CA ALA A 211 -0.47 14.67 -21.37
C ALA A 211 0.20 14.29 -20.06
N GLN A 212 -0.06 15.03 -18.96
CA GLN A 212 0.39 14.66 -17.62
C GLN A 212 -0.19 13.30 -17.19
N ARG A 213 -1.50 13.10 -17.40
CA ARG A 213 -2.16 11.83 -17.08
C ARG A 213 -1.55 10.66 -17.88
N GLU A 214 -1.25 10.85 -19.18
CA GLU A 214 -0.61 9.81 -19.98
C GLU A 214 0.83 9.54 -19.51
N ALA A 215 1.57 10.56 -19.10
CA ALA A 215 2.89 10.39 -18.51
C ALA A 215 2.83 9.54 -17.22
N ILE A 216 1.82 9.73 -16.36
CA ILE A 216 1.62 8.89 -15.17
C ILE A 216 1.27 7.45 -15.55
N ARG A 217 0.44 7.23 -16.58
CA ARG A 217 0.20 5.86 -17.10
C ARG A 217 1.49 5.19 -17.52
N GLU A 218 2.35 5.91 -18.24
CA GLU A 218 3.61 5.35 -18.69
C GLU A 218 4.56 5.04 -17.51
N VAL A 219 4.65 5.93 -16.54
CA VAL A 219 5.39 5.68 -15.29
C VAL A 219 4.87 4.42 -14.60
N TYR A 220 3.56 4.29 -14.42
CA TYR A 220 2.97 3.11 -13.78
C TYR A 220 3.23 1.83 -14.58
N ARG A 221 3.14 1.88 -15.93
CA ARG A 221 3.48 0.75 -16.81
C ARG A 221 4.91 0.28 -16.64
N GLN A 222 5.85 1.21 -16.53
CA GLN A 222 7.27 0.90 -16.35
C GLN A 222 7.57 0.25 -14.99
N PHE A 223 6.93 0.74 -13.93
CA PHE A 223 7.14 0.21 -12.59
C PHE A 223 6.38 -1.09 -12.32
N ASN A 224 5.17 -1.23 -12.81
CA ASN A 224 4.28 -2.34 -12.49
C ASN A 224 4.15 -3.39 -13.61
N GLY A 225 4.36 -3.01 -14.88
CA GLY A 225 4.28 -3.93 -16.02
C GLY A 225 5.15 -5.18 -15.89
N PRO A 226 6.43 -5.08 -15.45
CA PRO A 226 7.29 -6.24 -15.30
C PRO A 226 6.84 -7.26 -14.25
N LEU A 227 5.93 -6.87 -13.34
CA LEU A 227 5.54 -7.74 -12.22
C LEU A 227 4.75 -8.97 -12.69
N ALA A 228 3.82 -8.80 -13.62
CA ALA A 228 3.05 -9.91 -14.18
C ALA A 228 3.93 -10.94 -14.90
N ASP A 229 4.94 -10.49 -15.65
CA ASP A 229 5.86 -11.38 -16.35
C ASP A 229 6.80 -12.09 -15.37
N ARG A 230 7.25 -11.40 -14.33
CA ARG A 230 8.10 -11.98 -13.28
C ARG A 230 7.42 -13.15 -12.57
N TYR A 231 6.12 -13.04 -12.32
CA TYR A 231 5.33 -14.05 -11.60
C TYR A 231 4.32 -14.76 -12.52
N ARG A 232 4.62 -14.89 -13.81
CA ARG A 232 3.74 -15.44 -14.83
C ARG A 232 3.20 -16.82 -14.47
N ASP A 233 4.01 -17.69 -13.92
CA ASP A 233 3.60 -19.03 -13.53
C ASP A 233 2.54 -18.98 -12.41
N LEU A 234 2.70 -18.09 -11.42
CA LEU A 234 1.71 -17.91 -10.37
C LEU A 234 0.42 -17.27 -10.91
N VAL A 235 0.53 -16.32 -11.86
CA VAL A 235 -0.64 -15.72 -12.53
C VAL A 235 -1.42 -16.78 -13.29
N ILE A 236 -0.73 -17.66 -14.04
CA ILE A 236 -1.37 -18.77 -14.77
C ILE A 236 -1.99 -19.78 -13.80
N ALA A 237 -1.30 -20.13 -12.73
CA ALA A 237 -1.84 -21.03 -11.70
C ALA A 237 -3.10 -20.46 -11.03
N THR A 238 -3.19 -19.14 -10.88
CA THR A 238 -4.34 -18.46 -10.26
C THR A 238 -5.52 -18.30 -11.22
N TYR A 239 -5.27 -17.87 -12.47
CA TYR A 239 -6.32 -17.46 -13.42
C TYR A 239 -6.55 -18.43 -14.57
N GLY A 240 -5.80 -19.52 -14.63
CA GLY A 240 -5.81 -20.48 -15.74
C GLY A 240 -4.95 -20.01 -16.92
N GLU A 241 -4.58 -20.97 -17.79
CA GLU A 241 -3.62 -20.78 -18.87
C GLU A 241 -4.02 -19.65 -19.83
N GLU A 242 -5.27 -19.67 -20.32
CA GLU A 242 -5.71 -18.72 -21.34
C GLU A 242 -5.75 -17.28 -20.83
N ARG A 243 -6.38 -17.05 -19.66
CA ARG A 243 -6.49 -15.72 -19.05
C ARG A 243 -5.15 -15.26 -18.48
N GLY A 244 -4.46 -16.14 -17.74
CA GLY A 244 -3.21 -15.80 -17.06
C GLY A 244 -2.11 -15.37 -18.01
N ARG A 245 -2.05 -15.89 -19.25
CA ARG A 245 -1.10 -15.42 -20.27
C ARG A 245 -1.38 -13.99 -20.76
N LYS A 246 -2.62 -13.51 -20.68
CA LYS A 246 -3.05 -12.20 -21.19
C LYS A 246 -2.94 -11.08 -20.16
N ILE A 247 -2.98 -11.40 -18.87
CA ILE A 247 -2.89 -10.40 -17.79
C ILE A 247 -1.53 -9.71 -17.82
N ARG A 248 -1.55 -8.37 -17.86
CA ARG A 248 -0.36 -7.51 -17.94
C ARG A 248 -0.07 -6.78 -16.64
N TYR A 249 -1.11 -6.45 -15.85
CA TYR A 249 -0.95 -5.67 -14.62
C TYR A 249 -1.54 -6.42 -13.45
N ILE A 250 -0.70 -6.66 -12.45
CA ILE A 250 -1.09 -7.32 -11.21
C ILE A 250 -0.59 -6.52 -10.01
N GLU A 251 -1.23 -6.71 -8.89
CA GLU A 251 -0.64 -6.47 -7.58
C GLU A 251 -0.37 -7.82 -6.92
N ALA A 252 0.76 -7.93 -6.24
CA ALA A 252 1.23 -9.18 -5.68
C ALA A 252 1.58 -9.04 -4.21
N PHE A 253 1.29 -10.09 -3.43
CA PHE A 253 1.43 -10.06 -1.97
C PHE A 253 2.15 -11.30 -1.47
N GLU A 254 3.17 -11.07 -0.62
CA GLU A 254 3.93 -12.10 0.06
C GLU A 254 3.42 -12.26 1.49
N PRO A 255 3.12 -13.47 1.98
CA PRO A 255 2.71 -13.68 3.37
C PRO A 255 3.79 -13.23 4.35
N CYS A 256 3.41 -12.49 5.38
CA CYS A 256 4.25 -12.28 6.56
C CYS A 256 4.06 -13.46 7.51
N GLU A 257 5.13 -13.95 8.12
CA GLU A 257 5.07 -15.05 9.09
C GLU A 257 4.60 -14.60 10.48
N TYR A 258 4.45 -13.28 10.69
CA TYR A 258 3.89 -12.71 11.92
C TYR A 258 2.39 -12.45 11.77
N GLY A 259 1.66 -12.41 12.87
CA GLY A 259 0.20 -12.32 12.83
C GLY A 259 -0.48 -13.66 12.56
N SER A 260 -1.71 -13.64 12.04
CA SER A 260 -2.39 -14.85 11.58
C SER A 260 -1.85 -15.28 10.21
N PRO A 261 -1.75 -16.60 9.94
CA PRO A 261 -1.17 -17.07 8.69
C PRO A 261 -2.06 -16.75 7.48
N LEU A 262 -1.47 -16.31 6.38
CA LEU A 262 -2.10 -16.29 5.06
C LEU A 262 -1.83 -17.64 4.38
N ASN A 263 -2.90 -18.39 4.08
CA ASN A 263 -2.80 -19.72 3.50
C ASN A 263 -4.00 -20.01 2.57
N ASP A 264 -4.01 -21.20 1.94
CA ASP A 264 -5.05 -21.56 0.98
C ASP A 264 -6.45 -21.61 1.59
N ALA A 265 -6.59 -21.84 2.91
CA ALA A 265 -7.90 -21.90 3.58
C ALA A 265 -8.56 -20.53 3.74
N ASN A 266 -7.77 -19.44 3.83
CA ASN A 266 -8.28 -18.07 4.02
C ASN A 266 -7.99 -17.10 2.88
N LYS A 267 -7.13 -17.47 1.95
CA LYS A 267 -6.74 -16.63 0.82
C LYS A 267 -7.95 -16.11 0.02
N GLN A 268 -8.87 -16.99 -0.35
CA GLN A 268 -10.09 -16.63 -1.09
C GLN A 268 -11.03 -15.74 -0.27
N THR A 269 -11.08 -15.92 1.05
CA THR A 269 -11.89 -15.06 1.94
C THR A 269 -11.29 -13.67 2.05
N LEU A 270 -9.96 -13.58 2.22
CA LEU A 270 -9.26 -12.30 2.36
C LEU A 270 -9.10 -11.55 1.04
N PHE A 271 -9.00 -12.27 -0.07
CA PHE A 271 -8.91 -11.72 -1.43
C PHE A 271 -10.08 -12.22 -2.30
N PRO A 272 -11.32 -11.75 -2.04
CA PRO A 272 -12.53 -12.26 -2.68
C PRO A 272 -12.62 -11.97 -4.19
N MET A 273 -11.71 -11.16 -4.73
CA MET A 273 -11.59 -10.90 -6.16
C MET A 273 -10.82 -11.99 -6.93
N LEU A 274 -10.19 -12.92 -6.25
CA LEU A 274 -9.56 -14.09 -6.87
C LEU A 274 -10.63 -15.01 -7.46
N PRO A 275 -10.33 -15.75 -8.55
CA PRO A 275 -11.27 -16.62 -9.21
C PRO A 275 -11.69 -17.83 -8.36
#